data_9d46b6f60408a50fdf4a2e463623f8bb
#
_entry.id   9d46b6f60408a50fdf4a2e463623f8bb
#
_cell.length_a   1.000
_cell.length_b   1.000
_cell.length_c   1.000
_cell.angle_alpha   90.00
_cell.angle_beta   90.00
_cell.angle_gamma   90.00
#
_symmetry.space_group_name_H-M   'P 1'
#
loop_
_entity.id
_entity.type
_entity.pdbx_description
1 polymer ?
#
loop_
_entity_poly.entity_id
_entity_poly.type
_entity_poly.pdbx_seq_one_letter_code
_entity_poly.pdbx_strand_id
1 'polypeptide(L)'
;MTEDLKNTSPKEEAKNQLAKEASKESNLDKTSKEKPSEGTSSPKTPLTAQALIDQFEKSQQKKKVPEIYVGDTVRVGVRISEGNKERVQPYEGVVISKRHGGLNKTITVRRIFQGIGVERVFMLHSPQVASIKVERR
;
A
#
# COMPACT_ATOMS: atom_id res chain seq x y z
N MET A 1 -28.92 39.12 -31.28
CA MET A 1 -27.72 39.16 -32.12
C MET A 1 -26.67 38.36 -31.37
N THR A 2 -26.27 37.28 -31.71
CA THR A 2 -26.10 36.30 -32.79
C THR A 2 -25.39 35.13 -32.10
N GLU A 3 -26.01 34.04 -32.01
CA GLU A 3 -25.70 32.67 -32.48
C GLU A 3 -24.27 32.46 -32.98
N ASP A 4 -23.60 31.43 -32.39
CA ASP A 4 -22.78 30.53 -33.19
C ASP A 4 -22.65 29.17 -32.54
N LEU A 5 -23.44 28.26 -33.05
CA LEU A 5 -23.34 26.81 -33.00
C LEU A 5 -22.06 26.35 -33.73
N LYS A 6 -21.20 25.54 -33.10
CA LYS A 6 -20.25 24.67 -33.80
C LYS A 6 -20.33 23.25 -33.28
N ASN A 7 -21.16 22.55 -33.91
CA ASN A 7 -21.13 21.30 -34.66
C ASN A 7 -19.72 20.71 -34.74
N THR A 8 -19.42 19.65 -33.96
CA THR A 8 -18.31 18.77 -34.21
C THR A 8 -18.84 17.37 -34.48
N SER A 9 -18.64 16.94 -35.72
CA SER A 9 -19.19 15.76 -36.36
C SER A 9 -18.67 14.43 -35.82
N PRO A 10 -19.49 13.36 -35.89
CA PRO A 10 -19.18 12.02 -35.39
C PRO A 10 -18.40 11.21 -36.42
N LYS A 11 -17.12 11.45 -36.61
CA LYS A 11 -16.29 10.73 -37.59
C LYS A 11 -15.00 10.14 -37.05
N GLU A 12 -14.75 10.24 -35.76
CA GLU A 12 -13.54 9.71 -35.15
C GLU A 12 -13.72 8.43 -34.32
N GLU A 13 -14.95 8.04 -34.02
CA GLU A 13 -15.20 6.80 -33.29
C GLU A 13 -15.21 5.51 -34.12
N ALA A 14 -15.26 5.63 -35.44
CA ALA A 14 -15.33 4.46 -36.33
C ALA A 14 -13.98 3.84 -36.75
N LYS A 15 -12.86 4.44 -36.39
CA LYS A 15 -11.51 3.92 -36.74
C LYS A 15 -10.85 3.06 -35.68
N ASN A 16 -11.38 2.99 -34.47
CA ASN A 16 -10.73 2.27 -33.36
C ASN A 16 -11.32 0.87 -33.09
N GLN A 17 -12.33 0.46 -33.84
CA GLN A 17 -12.92 -0.88 -33.70
C GLN A 17 -12.47 -1.90 -34.74
N LEU A 18 -11.73 -1.50 -35.75
CA LEU A 18 -11.25 -2.40 -36.83
C LEU A 18 -9.82 -2.95 -36.62
N ALA A 19 -9.15 -2.58 -35.54
CA ALA A 19 -7.79 -3.05 -35.25
C ALA A 19 -7.72 -4.17 -34.21
N LYS A 20 -8.84 -4.69 -33.74
CA LYS A 20 -8.87 -5.75 -32.69
C LYS A 20 -9.30 -7.14 -33.17
N GLU A 21 -9.58 -7.34 -34.44
CA GLU A 21 -10.02 -8.65 -34.95
C GLU A 21 -9.04 -9.40 -35.87
N ALA A 22 -7.84 -8.88 -36.10
CA ALA A 22 -6.88 -9.48 -37.03
C ALA A 22 -5.68 -10.18 -36.39
N SER A 23 -5.78 -10.66 -35.13
CA SER A 23 -4.68 -11.44 -34.52
C SER A 23 -5.14 -12.63 -33.70
N LYS A 24 -6.08 -13.38 -34.25
CA LYS A 24 -6.43 -14.75 -33.80
C LYS A 24 -6.56 -15.65 -34.99
N GLU A 25 -5.46 -16.09 -35.55
CA GLU A 25 -5.34 -17.34 -36.29
C GLU A 25 -3.89 -17.51 -36.74
N SER A 26 -3.24 -18.43 -36.14
CA SER A 26 -2.14 -19.27 -36.64
C SER A 26 -1.10 -19.54 -35.54
N ASN A 27 -1.25 -20.68 -34.88
CA ASN A 27 -0.18 -21.65 -34.72
C ASN A 27 -0.71 -22.91 -34.03
N LEU A 28 -1.12 -23.80 -34.89
CA LEU A 28 -1.22 -25.23 -34.58
C LEU A 28 0.09 -25.87 -35.06
N ASP A 29 0.53 -26.88 -34.32
CA ASP A 29 1.62 -27.82 -34.62
C ASP A 29 3.05 -27.40 -34.28
N LYS A 30 3.55 -27.92 -33.18
CA LYS A 30 4.70 -28.84 -33.19
C LYS A 30 4.84 -29.62 -31.89
N THR A 31 4.58 -30.87 -32.03
CA THR A 31 4.79 -32.07 -31.18
C THR A 31 6.22 -32.14 -30.59
N SER A 32 6.23 -32.72 -29.34
CA SER A 32 7.27 -33.57 -28.74
C SER A 32 8.56 -32.90 -28.23
N LYS A 33 8.66 -32.82 -26.90
CA LYS A 33 9.61 -33.67 -26.13
C LYS A 33 9.40 -33.43 -24.63
N GLU A 34 8.86 -34.46 -24.03
CA GLU A 34 8.87 -34.66 -22.59
C GLU A 34 10.31 -34.60 -22.07
N LYS A 35 10.54 -33.74 -21.07
CA LYS A 35 11.56 -33.94 -20.06
C LYS A 35 10.87 -33.79 -18.71
N PRO A 36 10.91 -34.80 -17.85
CA PRO A 36 10.39 -34.67 -16.49
C PRO A 36 11.35 -33.77 -15.73
N SER A 37 10.97 -32.53 -15.52
CA SER A 37 11.61 -31.68 -14.51
C SER A 37 11.09 -32.16 -13.16
N GLU A 38 11.96 -32.83 -12.44
CA GLU A 38 11.83 -33.16 -11.04
C GLU A 38 11.34 -31.95 -10.29
N GLY A 39 10.09 -32.05 -9.82
CA GLY A 39 9.55 -31.14 -8.85
C GLY A 39 10.34 -31.29 -7.55
N THR A 40 11.24 -30.37 -7.28
CA THR A 40 11.79 -30.13 -5.95
C THR A 40 10.64 -29.74 -5.05
N SER A 41 9.95 -30.74 -4.52
CA SER A 41 9.10 -30.59 -3.35
C SER A 41 10.03 -30.19 -2.20
N SER A 42 10.10 -28.88 -1.92
CA SER A 42 10.67 -28.39 -0.68
C SER A 42 10.07 -29.22 0.47
N PRO A 43 10.89 -29.73 1.38
CA PRO A 43 10.40 -30.54 2.50
C PRO A 43 9.39 -29.68 3.25
N LYS A 44 8.15 -30.14 3.32
CA LYS A 44 7.11 -29.58 4.18
C LYS A 44 7.47 -29.91 5.59
N THR A 45 8.47 -29.21 6.16
CA THR A 45 8.71 -29.24 7.59
C THR A 45 7.40 -28.88 8.29
N PRO A 46 6.95 -29.67 9.26
CA PRO A 46 5.72 -29.36 9.97
C PRO A 46 5.88 -27.95 10.55
N LEU A 47 5.01 -27.04 10.11
CA LEU A 47 5.04 -25.65 10.58
C LEU A 47 4.76 -25.67 12.07
N THR A 48 5.75 -25.27 12.87
CA THR A 48 5.53 -25.07 14.30
C THR A 48 4.50 -23.96 14.49
N ALA A 49 3.77 -23.99 15.61
CA ALA A 49 2.77 -22.96 15.91
C ALA A 49 3.37 -21.54 15.82
N GLN A 50 4.63 -21.36 16.25
CA GLN A 50 5.34 -20.11 16.14
C GLN A 50 5.57 -19.68 14.68
N ALA A 51 5.96 -20.60 13.81
CA ALA A 51 6.16 -20.31 12.39
C ALA A 51 4.85 -19.90 11.66
N LEU A 52 3.72 -20.47 12.07
CA LEU A 52 2.40 -20.07 11.57
C LEU A 52 2.04 -18.66 12.02
N ILE A 53 2.27 -18.32 13.30
CA ILE A 53 2.05 -16.98 13.83
C ILE A 53 2.93 -15.96 13.11
N ASP A 54 4.23 -16.24 12.96
CA ASP A 54 5.17 -15.35 12.27
C ASP A 54 4.77 -15.14 10.79
N GLN A 55 4.28 -16.18 10.11
CA GLN A 55 3.80 -16.09 8.74
C GLN A 55 2.56 -15.20 8.65
N PHE A 56 1.63 -15.36 9.58
CA PHE A 56 0.41 -14.56 9.65
C PHE A 56 0.75 -13.08 9.92
N GLU A 57 1.60 -12.81 10.92
CA GLU A 57 2.04 -11.45 11.24
C GLU A 57 2.73 -10.78 10.05
N LYS A 58 3.62 -11.49 9.35
CA LYS A 58 4.29 -10.97 8.14
C LYS A 58 3.29 -10.61 7.04
N SER A 59 2.21 -11.36 6.90
CA SER A 59 1.17 -11.07 5.89
C SER A 59 0.41 -9.77 6.20
N GLN A 60 0.25 -9.42 7.49
CA GLN A 60 -0.45 -8.23 7.96
C GLN A 60 0.43 -6.98 8.00
N GLN A 61 1.75 -7.13 7.90
CA GLN A 61 2.66 -5.99 7.93
C GLN A 61 2.53 -5.15 6.66
N LYS A 62 2.47 -3.82 6.82
CA LYS A 62 2.52 -2.88 5.69
C LYS A 62 3.89 -2.92 5.04
N LYS A 63 3.94 -3.14 3.74
CA LYS A 63 5.18 -3.22 2.94
C LYS A 63 5.90 -1.87 2.77
N LYS A 64 5.17 -0.76 2.85
CA LYS A 64 5.70 0.60 2.60
C LYS A 64 5.69 1.42 3.88
N VAL A 65 6.53 1.06 4.84
CA VAL A 65 6.77 1.89 6.02
C VAL A 65 8.17 2.49 5.90
N PRO A 66 8.31 3.83 5.97
CA PRO A 66 9.63 4.48 5.91
C PRO A 66 10.47 4.10 7.13
N GLU A 67 11.79 4.17 6.98
CA GLU A 67 12.67 4.07 8.14
C GLU A 67 12.57 5.34 8.98
N ILE A 68 12.26 5.15 10.26
CA ILE A 68 12.05 6.22 11.22
C ILE A 68 13.05 6.04 12.35
N TYR A 69 13.71 7.11 12.73
CA TYR A 69 14.65 7.15 13.85
C TYR A 69 14.11 8.05 14.97
N VAL A 70 14.59 7.82 16.18
CA VAL A 70 14.30 8.72 17.31
C VAL A 70 14.96 10.08 17.03
N GLY A 71 14.21 11.17 17.18
CA GLY A 71 14.63 12.52 16.82
C GLY A 71 14.09 13.01 15.47
N ASP A 72 13.62 12.11 14.59
CA ASP A 72 13.03 12.52 13.33
C ASP A 72 11.71 13.29 13.55
N THR A 73 11.51 14.34 12.76
CA THR A 73 10.21 15.01 12.67
C THR A 73 9.37 14.29 11.64
N VAL A 74 8.23 13.75 12.07
CA VAL A 74 7.34 12.95 11.24
C VAL A 74 5.94 13.55 11.14
N ARG A 75 5.32 13.35 9.98
CA ARG A 75 3.90 13.62 9.77
C ARG A 75 3.17 12.30 9.61
N VAL A 76 2.29 11.98 10.55
CA VAL A 76 1.49 10.76 10.57
C VAL A 76 0.06 11.11 10.17
N GLY A 77 -0.43 10.53 9.07
CA GLY A 77 -1.83 10.64 8.65
C GLY A 77 -2.68 9.66 9.43
N VAL A 78 -3.53 10.16 10.32
CA VAL A 78 -4.45 9.35 11.13
C VAL A 78 -5.82 9.32 10.47
N ARG A 79 -6.33 8.12 10.20
CA ARG A 79 -7.69 7.93 9.70
C ARG A 79 -8.67 8.04 10.85
N ILE A 80 -9.61 8.97 10.74
CA ILE A 80 -10.70 9.16 11.68
C ILE A 80 -11.99 8.82 10.94
N SER A 81 -12.77 7.90 11.51
CA SER A 81 -14.11 7.55 11.03
C SER A 81 -15.14 8.18 11.96
N GLU A 82 -15.96 9.05 11.40
CA GLU A 82 -17.05 9.72 12.12
C GLU A 82 -18.37 9.39 11.41
N GLY A 83 -19.09 8.40 11.93
CA GLY A 83 -20.29 7.86 11.27
C GLY A 83 -19.96 7.33 9.87
N ASN A 84 -20.58 7.91 8.83
CA ASN A 84 -20.38 7.49 7.42
C ASN A 84 -19.25 8.25 6.70
N LYS A 85 -18.54 9.13 7.40
CA LYS A 85 -17.46 9.93 6.80
C LYS A 85 -16.11 9.49 7.36
N GLU A 86 -15.16 9.26 6.45
CA GLU A 86 -13.77 9.01 6.79
C GLU A 86 -12.94 10.22 6.39
N ARG A 87 -12.07 10.66 7.29
CA ARG A 87 -11.09 11.72 7.01
C ARG A 87 -9.71 11.34 7.52
N VAL A 88 -8.68 11.85 6.87
CA VAL A 88 -7.30 11.68 7.32
C VAL A 88 -6.85 12.98 7.96
N GLN A 89 -6.50 12.92 9.24
CA GLN A 89 -5.98 14.06 9.99
C GLN A 89 -4.46 13.91 10.14
N PRO A 90 -3.66 14.89 9.69
CA PRO A 90 -2.23 14.86 9.90
C PRO A 90 -1.87 15.18 11.35
N TYR A 91 -0.94 14.40 11.90
CA TYR A 91 -0.32 14.64 13.20
C TYR A 91 1.17 14.80 13.01
N GLU A 92 1.69 15.99 13.26
CA GLU A 92 3.11 16.33 13.12
C GLU A 92 3.76 16.41 14.49
N GLY A 93 4.98 15.91 14.58
CA GLY A 93 5.75 15.98 15.80
C GLY A 93 7.08 15.22 15.70
N VAL A 94 7.82 15.21 16.80
CA VAL A 94 9.12 14.58 16.92
C VAL A 94 8.96 13.19 17.54
N VAL A 95 9.64 12.21 16.96
CA VAL A 95 9.68 10.84 17.49
C VAL A 95 10.60 10.78 18.70
N ILE A 96 10.04 10.45 19.86
CA ILE A 96 10.80 10.33 21.11
C ILE A 96 11.16 8.89 21.47
N SER A 97 10.35 7.93 21.03
CA SER A 97 10.57 6.51 21.32
C SER A 97 10.11 5.65 20.14
N LYS A 98 10.80 4.53 19.95
CA LYS A 98 10.47 3.51 18.95
C LYS A 98 10.60 2.13 19.59
N ARG A 99 9.55 1.33 19.50
CA ARG A 99 9.57 -0.06 19.96
C ARG A 99 9.47 -1.01 18.77
N HIS A 100 10.29 -2.05 18.78
CA HIS A 100 10.27 -3.10 17.78
C HIS A 100 9.47 -4.29 18.31
N GLY A 101 8.50 -4.74 17.56
CA GLY A 101 7.66 -5.85 17.97
C GLY A 101 6.95 -6.48 16.77
N GLY A 102 7.67 -6.67 15.64
CA GLY A 102 7.05 -7.24 14.43
C GLY A 102 5.84 -6.41 13.98
N LEU A 103 4.67 -7.02 13.99
CA LEU A 103 3.40 -6.36 13.67
C LEU A 103 3.06 -5.22 14.66
N ASN A 104 3.42 -5.39 15.94
CA ASN A 104 3.14 -4.44 17.02
C ASN A 104 4.18 -3.30 17.12
N LYS A 105 4.95 -3.06 16.07
CA LYS A 105 5.92 -1.97 16.02
C LYS A 105 5.26 -0.63 16.24
N THR A 106 5.73 0.13 17.25
CA THR A 106 5.16 1.42 17.65
C THR A 106 6.18 2.54 17.64
N ILE A 107 5.69 3.75 17.43
CA ILE A 107 6.44 5.00 17.64
C ILE A 107 5.64 5.92 18.56
N THR A 108 6.34 6.64 19.42
CA THR A 108 5.77 7.71 20.24
C THR A 108 6.18 9.03 19.65
N VAL A 109 5.18 9.85 19.29
CA VAL A 109 5.41 11.16 18.67
C VAL A 109 4.93 12.24 19.64
N ARG A 110 5.82 13.20 19.94
CA ARG A 110 5.55 14.36 20.79
C ARG A 110 5.39 15.61 19.95
N ARG A 111 4.38 16.38 20.24
CA ARG A 111 4.20 17.73 19.71
C ARG A 111 3.83 18.71 20.81
N ILE A 112 4.13 19.97 20.63
CA ILE A 112 3.64 21.05 21.50
C ILE A 112 2.38 21.60 20.85
N PHE A 113 1.30 21.60 21.61
CA PHE A 113 0.02 22.17 21.19
C PHE A 113 -0.47 23.15 22.27
N GLN A 114 -0.62 24.43 21.90
CA GLN A 114 -1.02 25.51 22.82
C GLN A 114 -0.16 25.60 24.09
N GLY A 115 1.17 25.44 23.93
CA GLY A 115 2.12 25.44 25.07
C GLY A 115 2.18 24.14 25.86
N ILE A 116 1.34 23.15 25.57
CA ILE A 116 1.31 21.87 26.27
C ILE A 116 1.94 20.79 25.40
N GLY A 117 2.85 19.99 25.98
CA GLY A 117 3.44 18.83 25.33
C GLY A 117 2.45 17.66 25.29
N VAL A 118 2.08 17.23 24.09
CA VAL A 118 1.18 16.09 23.87
C VAL A 118 1.95 14.94 23.21
N GLU A 119 1.88 13.76 23.83
CA GLU A 119 2.49 12.55 23.32
C GLU A 119 1.41 11.59 22.84
N ARG A 120 1.66 10.97 21.68
CA ARG A 120 0.76 9.96 21.12
C ARG A 120 1.56 8.79 20.59
N VAL A 121 1.08 7.59 20.91
CA VAL A 121 1.66 6.33 20.44
C VAL A 121 0.92 5.90 19.17
N PHE A 122 1.67 5.57 18.13
CA PHE A 122 1.15 5.07 16.87
C PHE A 122 1.70 3.68 16.57
N MET A 123 0.82 2.73 16.30
CA MET A 123 1.18 1.43 15.74
C MET A 123 1.39 1.59 14.23
N LEU A 124 2.60 1.29 13.72
CA LEU A 124 2.96 1.55 12.33
C LEU A 124 2.12 0.74 11.33
N HIS A 125 1.79 -0.49 11.69
CA HIS A 125 1.05 -1.41 10.83
C HIS A 125 -0.48 -1.31 11.00
N SER A 126 -0.97 -0.50 11.95
CA SER A 126 -2.42 -0.31 12.19
C SER A 126 -3.13 0.26 10.95
N PRO A 127 -4.37 -0.18 10.65
CA PRO A 127 -5.20 0.39 9.58
C PRO A 127 -5.57 1.86 9.85
N GLN A 128 -5.57 2.31 11.11
CA GLN A 128 -5.82 3.70 11.46
C GLN A 128 -4.72 4.66 10.98
N VAL A 129 -3.50 4.17 10.81
CA VAL A 129 -2.41 4.96 10.25
C VAL A 129 -2.46 4.86 8.73
N ALA A 130 -2.91 5.92 8.07
CA ALA A 130 -3.04 5.96 6.62
C ALA A 130 -1.67 6.13 5.94
N SER A 131 -0.85 7.05 6.43
CA SER A 131 0.46 7.36 5.87
C SER A 131 1.43 7.87 6.92
N ILE A 132 2.72 7.68 6.68
CA ILE A 132 3.78 8.22 7.51
C ILE A 132 4.81 8.84 6.57
N LYS A 133 5.18 10.08 6.84
CA LYS A 133 6.19 10.81 6.09
C LYS A 133 7.21 11.39 7.05
N VAL A 134 8.49 11.19 6.77
CA VAL A 134 9.58 11.86 7.49
C VAL A 134 9.80 13.22 6.83
N GLU A 135 9.59 14.29 7.59
CA GLU A 135 9.74 15.66 7.11
C GLU A 135 11.17 16.18 7.33
N ARG A 136 11.76 15.84 8.45
CA ARG A 136 13.09 16.29 8.84
C ARG A 136 13.81 15.21 9.63
N ARG A 137 15.06 15.05 9.32
CA ARG A 137 15.99 14.15 10.01
C ARG A 137 17.10 14.94 10.67
#